data_6703988fb48944f448269f4bfde14487
#
_entry.id   6703988fb48944f448269f4bfde14487
#
_cell.length_a   1.000
_cell.length_b   1.000
_cell.length_c   1.000
_cell.angle_alpha   90.00
_cell.angle_beta   90.00
_cell.angle_gamma   90.00
#
_symmetry.space_group_name_H-M   'P 1'
#
loop_
_entity.id
_entity.type
_entity.pdbx_description
1 polymer ?
#
loop_
_entity_poly.entity_id
_entity_poly.type
_entity_poly.pdbx_seq_one_letter_code
_entity_poly.pdbx_strand_id
1 'polypeptide(L)'
;YGELEKIARDSGNGSQDRKVMRLGKLIRESDPQSAKYIVRMVAGKLRLGFSDKTVIDALSYLETGTKEFSERLENAYQIRPDVGVIAQMVKEKGIVATTDEMKIVMGTPIVPALAQRLKTAQEMIEKMGRVYVEKKWDGTRVQIHFSRKMLDLGSKINDLSREQGGLFGEEETKPEFWVRSFTRNLDESSEQFPELGQIGEQILADEVILDSEAVGYDPKTGANVPFQLTITRKRKHGVVEAQKDVPLRFNVFDIMYLNGQSLIHLPLKERRAILEKTIKPGVVLAVDQYLETEDPGELREYHRTQLKAGYEGALVKQVDGTYMPGRTGFNWVKFKEAEDS
;
A
#
# COMPACT_ATOMS: atom_id res chain seq x y z
N TYR A 1 0.93 -29.01 -10.05
CA TYR A 1 1.06 -27.94 -9.04
C TYR A 1 2.46 -27.93 -8.42
N GLY A 2 2.96 -29.07 -7.90
CA GLY A 2 4.26 -29.15 -7.21
C GLY A 2 5.47 -28.68 -8.05
N GLU A 3 5.45 -28.83 -9.37
CA GLU A 3 6.53 -28.29 -10.23
C GLU A 3 6.50 -26.75 -10.32
N LEU A 4 5.32 -26.14 -10.39
CA LEU A 4 5.20 -24.69 -10.36
C LEU A 4 5.68 -24.11 -9.02
N GLU A 5 5.39 -24.79 -7.92
CA GLU A 5 5.89 -24.41 -6.59
C GLU A 5 7.42 -24.47 -6.50
N LYS A 6 8.05 -25.53 -7.02
CA LYS A 6 9.51 -25.64 -7.10
C LYS A 6 10.13 -24.52 -7.97
N ILE A 7 9.48 -24.18 -9.08
CA ILE A 7 9.91 -23.05 -9.93
C ILE A 7 9.81 -21.74 -9.18
N ALA A 8 8.72 -21.50 -8.45
CA ALA A 8 8.50 -20.27 -7.69
C ALA A 8 9.54 -20.09 -6.58
N ARG A 9 9.90 -21.17 -5.86
CA ARG A 9 10.86 -21.17 -4.75
C ARG A 9 12.33 -21.10 -5.18
N ASP A 10 12.64 -21.30 -6.47
CA ASP A 10 14.02 -21.22 -6.97
C ASP A 10 14.51 -19.76 -6.88
N SER A 11 15.64 -19.53 -6.18
CA SER A 11 16.22 -18.20 -5.96
C SER A 11 17.74 -18.25 -6.03
N GLY A 12 18.39 -17.10 -5.98
CA GLY A 12 19.85 -16.95 -6.02
C GLY A 12 20.40 -16.91 -7.46
N ASN A 13 21.73 -16.90 -7.57
CA ASN A 13 22.42 -16.72 -8.84
C ASN A 13 22.04 -17.80 -9.86
N GLY A 14 21.72 -17.42 -11.11
CA GLY A 14 21.29 -18.31 -12.18
C GLY A 14 19.85 -18.87 -12.04
N SER A 15 19.07 -18.39 -11.06
CA SER A 15 17.69 -18.85 -10.87
C SER A 15 16.77 -18.55 -12.06
N GLN A 16 17.02 -17.44 -12.75
CA GLN A 16 16.24 -17.06 -13.94
C GLN A 16 16.34 -18.15 -15.03
N ASP A 17 17.54 -18.57 -15.37
CA ASP A 17 17.76 -19.60 -16.41
C ASP A 17 17.19 -20.94 -15.97
N ARG A 18 17.36 -21.33 -14.71
CA ARG A 18 16.76 -22.56 -14.18
C ARG A 18 15.22 -22.51 -14.22
N LYS A 19 14.60 -21.36 -13.89
CA LYS A 19 13.15 -21.17 -14.01
C LYS A 19 12.67 -21.31 -15.45
N VAL A 20 13.39 -20.69 -16.40
CA VAL A 20 13.07 -20.79 -17.83
C VAL A 20 13.16 -22.24 -18.31
N MET A 21 14.24 -22.95 -17.99
CA MET A 21 14.41 -24.36 -18.38
C MET A 21 13.31 -25.26 -17.78
N ARG A 22 13.02 -25.14 -16.49
CA ARG A 22 12.00 -25.93 -15.80
C ARG A 22 10.59 -25.65 -16.34
N LEU A 23 10.26 -24.37 -16.56
CA LEU A 23 8.96 -24.00 -17.14
C LEU A 23 8.82 -24.52 -18.58
N GLY A 24 9.86 -24.38 -19.39
CA GLY A 24 9.89 -24.90 -20.75
C GLY A 24 9.71 -26.43 -20.80
N LYS A 25 10.36 -27.17 -19.87
CA LYS A 25 10.17 -28.62 -19.72
C LYS A 25 8.72 -28.94 -19.35
N LEU A 26 8.16 -28.26 -18.33
CA LEU A 26 6.79 -28.48 -17.87
C LEU A 26 5.77 -28.26 -18.99
N ILE A 27 5.93 -27.19 -19.79
CA ILE A 27 5.06 -26.89 -20.93
C ILE A 27 5.17 -27.99 -21.99
N ARG A 28 6.39 -28.46 -22.30
CA ARG A 28 6.63 -29.49 -23.32
C ARG A 28 6.01 -30.83 -22.94
N GLU A 29 6.03 -31.19 -21.67
CA GLU A 29 5.51 -32.46 -21.15
C GLU A 29 4.00 -32.42 -20.90
N SER A 30 3.37 -31.26 -21.02
CA SER A 30 1.93 -31.07 -20.81
C SER A 30 1.16 -31.17 -22.12
N ASP A 31 -0.09 -31.63 -22.05
CA ASP A 31 -1.02 -31.52 -23.16
C ASP A 31 -1.34 -30.05 -23.49
N PRO A 32 -1.83 -29.70 -24.68
CA PRO A 32 -2.06 -28.33 -25.11
C PRO A 32 -3.00 -27.55 -24.21
N GLN A 33 -4.03 -28.19 -23.61
CA GLN A 33 -4.98 -27.54 -22.72
C GLN A 33 -4.31 -27.20 -21.38
N SER A 34 -3.59 -28.15 -20.81
CA SER A 34 -2.82 -27.94 -19.57
C SER A 34 -1.72 -26.88 -19.76
N ALA A 35 -0.97 -26.93 -20.87
CA ALA A 35 0.03 -25.93 -21.21
C ALA A 35 -0.54 -24.50 -21.25
N LYS A 36 -1.73 -24.32 -21.84
CA LYS A 36 -2.46 -23.04 -21.86
C LYS A 36 -2.71 -22.50 -20.47
N TYR A 37 -3.17 -23.34 -19.52
CA TYR A 37 -3.46 -22.89 -18.17
C TYR A 37 -2.21 -22.71 -17.32
N ILE A 38 -1.18 -23.53 -17.49
CA ILE A 38 0.14 -23.35 -16.86
C ILE A 38 0.70 -21.97 -17.20
N VAL A 39 0.73 -21.60 -18.49
CA VAL A 39 1.21 -20.28 -18.93
C VAL A 39 0.36 -19.15 -18.35
N ARG A 40 -0.96 -19.30 -18.31
CA ARG A 40 -1.87 -18.30 -17.72
C ARG A 40 -1.67 -18.11 -16.22
N MET A 41 -1.45 -19.20 -15.46
CA MET A 41 -1.14 -19.14 -14.04
C MET A 41 0.17 -18.39 -13.80
N VAL A 42 1.24 -18.75 -14.52
CA VAL A 42 2.54 -18.07 -14.40
C VAL A 42 2.46 -16.59 -14.78
N ALA A 43 1.65 -16.24 -15.77
CA ALA A 43 1.42 -14.86 -16.19
C ALA A 43 0.45 -14.09 -15.27
N GLY A 44 -0.10 -14.70 -14.21
CA GLY A 44 -1.09 -14.09 -13.32
C GLY A 44 -2.41 -13.70 -13.99
N LYS A 45 -2.76 -14.31 -15.13
CA LYS A 45 -3.92 -13.93 -15.98
C LYS A 45 -4.68 -15.15 -16.45
N LEU A 46 -5.42 -15.77 -15.54
CA LEU A 46 -6.22 -16.97 -15.89
C LEU A 46 -7.30 -16.70 -16.95
N ARG A 47 -7.80 -15.47 -17.06
CA ARG A 47 -8.85 -15.03 -17.99
C ARG A 47 -10.10 -15.91 -17.95
N LEU A 48 -10.52 -16.27 -16.75
CA LEU A 48 -11.71 -17.09 -16.50
C LEU A 48 -12.99 -16.24 -16.31
N GLY A 49 -12.87 -14.89 -16.40
CA GLY A 49 -13.98 -13.98 -16.13
C GLY A 49 -14.28 -13.81 -14.64
N PHE A 50 -13.39 -14.27 -13.76
CA PHE A 50 -13.53 -14.15 -12.32
C PHE A 50 -12.69 -12.98 -11.78
N SER A 51 -13.26 -12.29 -10.79
CA SER A 51 -12.54 -11.39 -9.90
C SER A 51 -12.43 -12.03 -8.51
N ASP A 52 -11.58 -11.45 -7.63
CA ASP A 52 -11.50 -11.86 -6.24
C ASP A 52 -12.88 -11.84 -5.56
N LYS A 53 -13.71 -10.84 -5.89
CA LYS A 53 -15.10 -10.74 -5.43
C LYS A 53 -15.94 -11.94 -5.86
N THR A 54 -15.76 -12.44 -7.06
CA THR A 54 -16.49 -13.64 -7.54
C THR A 54 -16.10 -14.88 -6.73
N VAL A 55 -14.81 -15.00 -6.36
CA VAL A 55 -14.34 -16.09 -5.49
C VAL A 55 -14.92 -15.96 -4.08
N ILE A 56 -14.94 -14.74 -3.53
CA ILE A 56 -15.54 -14.43 -2.23
C ILE A 56 -17.03 -14.80 -2.21
N ASP A 57 -17.78 -14.39 -3.23
CA ASP A 57 -19.20 -14.76 -3.39
C ASP A 57 -19.38 -16.29 -3.46
N ALA A 58 -18.50 -16.99 -4.19
CA ALA A 58 -18.54 -18.44 -4.30
C ALA A 58 -18.23 -19.15 -2.97
N LEU A 59 -17.31 -18.61 -2.15
CA LEU A 59 -17.02 -19.14 -0.82
C LEU A 59 -18.22 -18.99 0.12
N SER A 60 -18.92 -17.84 0.07
CA SER A 60 -20.19 -17.66 0.80
C SER A 60 -21.22 -18.70 0.37
N TYR A 61 -21.40 -18.87 -0.94
CA TYR A 61 -22.36 -19.81 -1.51
C TYR A 61 -22.05 -21.28 -1.16
N LEU A 62 -20.77 -21.64 -1.05
CA LEU A 62 -20.32 -22.98 -0.68
C LEU A 62 -20.85 -23.40 0.69
N GLU A 63 -20.87 -22.49 1.68
CA GLU A 63 -21.26 -22.79 3.06
C GLU A 63 -22.79 -22.69 3.29
N THR A 64 -23.46 -21.74 2.61
CA THR A 64 -24.84 -21.36 2.97
C THR A 64 -25.84 -21.50 1.82
N GLY A 65 -25.37 -21.74 0.59
CA GLY A 65 -26.22 -21.71 -0.61
C GLY A 65 -26.66 -20.28 -1.00
N THR A 66 -26.13 -19.26 -0.33
CA THR A 66 -26.48 -17.84 -0.54
C THR A 66 -25.21 -16.96 -0.51
N LYS A 67 -25.39 -15.64 -0.73
CA LYS A 67 -24.32 -14.64 -0.64
C LYS A 67 -24.32 -13.88 0.70
N GLU A 68 -24.99 -14.39 1.73
CA GLU A 68 -25.18 -13.66 3.00
C GLU A 68 -23.87 -13.33 3.72
N PHE A 69 -22.82 -14.15 3.56
CA PHE A 69 -21.50 -13.91 4.14
C PHE A 69 -20.52 -13.17 3.21
N SER A 70 -20.95 -12.78 1.99
CA SER A 70 -20.05 -12.14 1.02
C SER A 70 -19.44 -10.84 1.56
N GLU A 71 -20.21 -10.00 2.21
CA GLU A 71 -19.72 -8.74 2.80
C GLU A 71 -18.71 -9.01 3.92
N ARG A 72 -18.98 -9.99 4.77
CA ARG A 72 -18.08 -10.35 5.87
C ARG A 72 -16.74 -10.91 5.35
N LEU A 73 -16.78 -11.75 4.33
CA LEU A 73 -15.59 -12.26 3.65
C LEU A 73 -14.85 -11.17 2.87
N GLU A 74 -15.56 -10.22 2.27
CA GLU A 74 -14.97 -9.06 1.60
C GLU A 74 -14.20 -8.19 2.61
N ASN A 75 -14.76 -7.95 3.80
CA ASN A 75 -14.08 -7.25 4.87
C ASN A 75 -12.80 -7.98 5.33
N ALA A 76 -12.84 -9.31 5.42
CA ALA A 76 -11.66 -10.12 5.71
C ALA A 76 -10.59 -10.00 4.60
N TYR A 77 -11.00 -10.04 3.33
CA TYR A 77 -10.13 -9.83 2.18
C TYR A 77 -9.49 -8.43 2.16
N GLN A 78 -10.25 -7.40 2.55
CA GLN A 78 -9.72 -6.05 2.59
C GLN A 78 -8.55 -5.88 3.57
N ILE A 79 -8.57 -6.65 4.66
CA ILE A 79 -7.49 -6.66 5.67
C ILE A 79 -6.32 -7.55 5.24
N ARG A 80 -6.61 -8.64 4.56
CA ARG A 80 -5.62 -9.60 4.05
C ARG A 80 -6.02 -10.05 2.64
N PRO A 81 -5.60 -9.34 1.59
CA PRO A 81 -6.05 -9.56 0.21
C PRO A 81 -5.38 -10.78 -0.45
N ASP A 82 -5.67 -11.94 0.10
CA ASP A 82 -5.26 -13.25 -0.41
C ASP A 82 -6.46 -14.20 -0.39
N VAL A 83 -7.15 -14.30 -1.53
CA VAL A 83 -8.32 -15.19 -1.67
C VAL A 83 -7.96 -16.66 -1.48
N GLY A 84 -6.71 -17.06 -1.75
CA GLY A 84 -6.24 -18.42 -1.54
C GLY A 84 -6.18 -18.78 -0.06
N VAL A 85 -5.59 -17.88 0.74
CA VAL A 85 -5.57 -18.03 2.21
C VAL A 85 -6.98 -18.04 2.79
N ILE A 86 -7.85 -17.13 2.34
CA ILE A 86 -9.25 -17.09 2.79
C ILE A 86 -9.96 -18.40 2.47
N ALA A 87 -9.82 -18.90 1.22
CA ALA A 87 -10.43 -20.14 0.80
C ALA A 87 -9.93 -21.35 1.62
N GLN A 88 -8.63 -21.40 1.91
CA GLN A 88 -8.05 -22.43 2.77
C GLN A 88 -8.67 -22.37 4.18
N MET A 89 -8.68 -21.19 4.80
CA MET A 89 -9.23 -21.03 6.16
C MET A 89 -10.72 -21.36 6.22
N VAL A 90 -11.50 -20.96 5.21
CA VAL A 90 -12.94 -21.31 5.12
C VAL A 90 -13.11 -22.83 5.05
N LYS A 91 -12.32 -23.52 4.25
CA LYS A 91 -12.37 -24.99 4.13
C LYS A 91 -11.94 -25.72 5.41
N GLU A 92 -11.01 -25.16 6.18
CA GLU A 92 -10.49 -25.77 7.40
C GLU A 92 -11.40 -25.54 8.61
N LYS A 93 -12.03 -24.36 8.73
CA LYS A 93 -12.74 -23.95 9.95
C LYS A 93 -14.05 -23.19 9.76
N GLY A 94 -14.53 -23.06 8.52
CA GLY A 94 -15.75 -22.36 8.18
C GLY A 94 -15.61 -20.83 8.11
N ILE A 95 -16.63 -20.16 7.57
CA ILE A 95 -16.60 -18.71 7.33
C ILE A 95 -16.53 -17.90 8.63
N VAL A 96 -17.34 -18.24 9.62
CA VAL A 96 -17.44 -17.47 10.86
C VAL A 96 -16.10 -17.40 11.56
N ALA A 97 -15.45 -18.54 11.81
CA ALA A 97 -14.14 -18.62 12.44
C ALA A 97 -13.07 -17.91 11.59
N THR A 98 -13.10 -18.07 10.25
CA THR A 98 -12.18 -17.39 9.33
C THR A 98 -12.25 -15.88 9.48
N THR A 99 -13.45 -15.31 9.46
CA THR A 99 -13.64 -13.86 9.51
C THR A 99 -13.36 -13.25 10.88
N ASP A 100 -13.67 -13.97 11.97
CA ASP A 100 -13.41 -13.52 13.34
C ASP A 100 -11.91 -13.55 13.71
N GLU A 101 -11.17 -14.50 13.15
CA GLU A 101 -9.73 -14.62 13.36
C GLU A 101 -8.89 -13.81 12.39
N MET A 102 -9.51 -13.22 11.36
CA MET A 102 -8.76 -12.43 10.37
C MET A 102 -8.14 -11.19 11.01
N LYS A 103 -6.82 -11.09 10.89
CA LYS A 103 -6.02 -9.99 11.45
C LYS A 103 -5.09 -9.41 10.41
N ILE A 104 -4.72 -8.16 10.64
CA ILE A 104 -3.62 -7.52 9.91
C ILE A 104 -2.33 -8.29 10.18
N VAL A 105 -1.58 -8.58 9.14
CA VAL A 105 -0.30 -9.29 9.19
C VAL A 105 0.79 -8.40 8.61
N MET A 106 1.85 -8.15 9.40
CA MET A 106 3.02 -7.42 8.94
C MET A 106 3.59 -8.09 7.67
N GLY A 107 3.91 -7.28 6.66
CA GLY A 107 4.40 -7.79 5.38
C GLY A 107 3.31 -8.25 4.40
N THR A 108 2.04 -8.19 4.79
CA THR A 108 0.89 -8.38 3.88
C THR A 108 0.16 -7.05 3.74
N PRO A 109 0.02 -6.48 2.53
CA PRO A 109 -0.60 -5.16 2.37
C PRO A 109 -2.09 -5.20 2.71
N ILE A 110 -2.61 -4.07 3.20
CA ILE A 110 -4.04 -3.82 3.41
C ILE A 110 -4.59 -3.15 2.14
N VAL A 111 -5.79 -3.49 1.72
CA VAL A 111 -6.43 -2.82 0.58
C VAL A 111 -6.55 -1.32 0.88
N PRO A 112 -6.00 -0.42 0.04
CA PRO A 112 -6.01 1.01 0.33
C PRO A 112 -7.43 1.59 0.30
N ALA A 113 -7.75 2.49 1.24
CA ALA A 113 -8.96 3.30 1.16
C ALA A 113 -8.94 4.17 -0.10
N LEU A 114 -10.07 4.25 -0.80
CA LEU A 114 -10.23 5.00 -2.04
C LEU A 114 -11.20 6.16 -1.86
N ALA A 115 -10.76 7.36 -2.27
CA ALA A 115 -11.61 8.54 -2.20
C ALA A 115 -12.71 8.51 -3.26
N GLN A 116 -13.94 8.78 -2.85
CA GLN A 116 -15.07 9.07 -3.73
C GLN A 116 -14.91 10.48 -4.37
N ARG A 117 -15.87 10.87 -5.18
CA ARG A 117 -15.90 12.20 -5.78
C ARG A 117 -17.22 12.89 -5.45
N LEU A 118 -17.14 14.08 -4.92
CA LEU A 118 -18.24 15.02 -4.80
C LEU A 118 -17.91 16.30 -5.57
N LYS A 119 -18.95 17.04 -5.98
CA LYS A 119 -18.76 18.16 -6.91
C LYS A 119 -18.47 19.47 -6.20
N THR A 120 -19.10 19.72 -5.06
CA THR A 120 -19.05 21.02 -4.38
C THR A 120 -18.62 20.88 -2.93
N ALA A 121 -17.98 21.93 -2.38
CA ALA A 121 -17.63 22.01 -0.97
C ALA A 121 -18.88 21.92 -0.06
N GLN A 122 -20.00 22.53 -0.50
CA GLN A 122 -21.26 22.47 0.22
C GLN A 122 -21.74 21.02 0.39
N GLU A 123 -21.81 20.25 -0.72
CA GLU A 123 -22.19 18.83 -0.71
C GLU A 123 -21.28 17.99 0.19
N MET A 124 -19.98 18.30 0.24
CA MET A 124 -19.01 17.59 1.09
C MET A 124 -19.31 17.81 2.56
N ILE A 125 -19.50 19.06 2.98
CA ILE A 125 -19.79 19.38 4.38
C ILE A 125 -21.16 18.85 4.82
N GLU A 126 -22.19 18.97 3.99
CA GLU A 126 -23.51 18.41 4.27
C GLU A 126 -23.47 16.89 4.48
N LYS A 127 -22.64 16.18 3.73
CA LYS A 127 -22.56 14.72 3.77
C LYS A 127 -21.60 14.18 4.79
N MET A 128 -20.49 14.89 5.04
CA MET A 128 -19.37 14.42 5.87
C MET A 128 -19.31 15.10 7.24
N GLY A 129 -19.95 16.26 7.42
CA GLY A 129 -19.84 17.07 8.63
C GLY A 129 -18.45 17.69 8.75
N ARG A 130 -17.85 17.56 9.93
CA ARG A 130 -16.48 18.03 10.22
C ARG A 130 -15.46 17.21 9.44
N VAL A 131 -14.54 17.90 8.77
CA VAL A 131 -13.55 17.28 7.88
C VAL A 131 -12.12 17.77 8.15
N TYR A 132 -11.16 16.89 7.87
CA TYR A 132 -9.78 17.25 7.60
C TYR A 132 -9.59 17.41 6.10
N VAL A 133 -9.02 18.54 5.71
CA VAL A 133 -8.74 18.88 4.31
C VAL A 133 -7.23 18.87 4.12
N GLU A 134 -6.75 17.93 3.33
CA GLU A 134 -5.33 17.72 3.06
C GLU A 134 -4.99 18.09 1.62
N LYS A 135 -3.70 18.33 1.36
CA LYS A 135 -3.19 18.49 0.00
C LYS A 135 -3.44 17.21 -0.79
N LYS A 136 -3.88 17.33 -2.02
CA LYS A 136 -3.87 16.19 -2.93
C LYS A 136 -2.53 16.17 -3.66
N TRP A 137 -1.63 15.36 -3.14
CA TRP A 137 -0.31 15.14 -3.71
C TRP A 137 -0.42 14.50 -5.10
N ASP A 138 0.49 14.88 -5.99
CA ASP A 138 0.71 14.22 -7.29
C ASP A 138 1.96 13.35 -7.19
N GLY A 139 1.79 12.14 -6.68
CA GLY A 139 2.87 11.23 -6.35
C GLY A 139 2.55 9.78 -6.60
N THR A 140 3.21 8.91 -5.87
CA THR A 140 2.94 7.47 -5.84
C THR A 140 2.50 7.06 -4.45
N ARG A 141 1.29 6.52 -4.32
CA ARG A 141 0.81 5.98 -3.04
C ARG A 141 1.62 4.76 -2.64
N VAL A 142 2.14 4.79 -1.43
CA VAL A 142 2.99 3.75 -0.86
C VAL A 142 2.52 3.42 0.55
N GLN A 143 2.19 2.16 0.77
CA GLN A 143 1.96 1.60 2.09
C GLN A 143 3.29 1.11 2.65
N ILE A 144 3.67 1.57 3.84
CA ILE A 144 4.95 1.26 4.47
C ILE A 144 4.70 0.37 5.70
N HIS A 145 5.34 -0.79 5.71
CA HIS A 145 5.38 -1.71 6.85
C HIS A 145 6.75 -1.67 7.48
N PHE A 146 6.81 -1.36 8.76
CA PHE A 146 8.06 -1.25 9.53
C PHE A 146 7.99 -2.12 10.78
N SER A 147 9.06 -2.86 11.08
CA SER A 147 9.16 -3.67 12.31
C SER A 147 10.59 -3.74 12.83
N ARG A 148 10.77 -3.55 14.13
CA ARG A 148 12.02 -3.86 14.85
C ARG A 148 12.11 -5.31 15.31
N LYS A 149 10.98 -6.07 15.22
CA LYS A 149 10.86 -7.45 15.69
C LYS A 149 11.12 -8.48 14.60
N MET A 150 11.00 -8.09 13.31
CA MET A 150 11.08 -9.00 12.17
C MET A 150 12.47 -9.01 11.49
N LEU A 151 13.52 -8.85 12.25
CA LEU A 151 14.89 -8.68 11.74
C LEU A 151 15.42 -9.88 10.95
N ASP A 152 14.97 -11.09 11.28
CA ASP A 152 15.44 -12.34 10.66
C ASP A 152 14.83 -12.62 9.27
N LEU A 153 13.79 -11.86 8.87
CA LEU A 153 13.11 -12.07 7.58
C LEU A 153 13.80 -11.44 6.37
N GLY A 154 14.94 -10.76 6.58
CA GLY A 154 15.65 -10.03 5.52
C GLY A 154 14.76 -8.92 4.92
N SER A 155 15.30 -7.73 4.77
CA SER A 155 14.64 -6.66 4.01
C SER A 155 15.44 -6.43 2.74
N LYS A 156 14.79 -6.52 1.58
CA LYS A 156 15.44 -6.21 0.29
C LYS A 156 16.00 -4.79 0.26
N ILE A 157 15.44 -3.87 1.04
CA ILE A 157 15.96 -2.50 1.18
C ILE A 157 17.27 -2.50 1.98
N ASN A 158 17.36 -3.30 3.04
CA ASN A 158 18.57 -3.40 3.84
C ASN A 158 19.72 -4.05 3.07
N ASP A 159 19.42 -5.00 2.16
CA ASP A 159 20.42 -5.61 1.28
C ASP A 159 20.97 -4.59 0.27
N LEU A 160 20.13 -3.74 -0.30
CA LEU A 160 20.55 -2.66 -1.21
C LEU A 160 21.44 -1.62 -0.52
N SER A 161 21.19 -1.29 0.76
CA SER A 161 22.04 -0.37 1.51
C SER A 161 23.40 -0.97 1.88
N ARG A 162 23.51 -2.31 2.02
CA ARG A 162 24.75 -3.04 2.25
C ARG A 162 25.68 -3.04 1.02
N GLU A 163 25.12 -3.21 -0.19
CA GLU A 163 25.90 -3.17 -1.42
C GLU A 163 26.57 -1.80 -1.66
N GLN A 164 26.11 -0.73 -1.02
CA GLN A 164 26.68 0.61 -1.14
C GLN A 164 27.84 0.89 -0.17
N GLY A 165 27.96 0.14 0.95
CA GLY A 165 29.02 0.30 1.95
C GLY A 165 30.27 -0.57 1.73
N GLY A 166 30.26 -1.49 0.79
CA GLY A 166 31.12 -2.65 0.73
C GLY A 166 32.57 -2.47 0.17
N LEU A 167 33.14 -1.28 0.13
CA LEU A 167 34.53 -1.12 -0.34
C LEU A 167 35.60 -1.04 0.79
N PHE A 168 35.20 -0.91 2.03
CA PHE A 168 36.10 -0.88 3.20
C PHE A 168 35.45 -1.70 4.32
N GLY A 169 35.80 -2.96 4.39
CA GLY A 169 35.65 -3.96 5.45
C GLY A 169 35.04 -3.55 6.80
N GLU A 170 33.84 -2.98 6.81
CA GLU A 170 33.08 -2.73 8.04
C GLU A 170 32.33 -4.00 8.44
N GLU A 171 32.37 -4.35 9.72
CA GLU A 171 31.65 -5.48 10.30
C GLU A 171 30.19 -5.47 9.83
N GLU A 172 29.65 -6.63 9.43
CA GLU A 172 28.25 -6.83 9.07
C GLU A 172 27.35 -6.47 10.27
N THR A 173 26.97 -5.20 10.38
CA THR A 173 25.98 -4.81 11.37
C THR A 173 24.63 -5.37 10.94
N LYS A 174 23.99 -6.15 11.83
CA LYS A 174 22.62 -6.61 11.62
C LYS A 174 21.71 -5.41 11.42
N PRO A 175 20.73 -5.47 10.48
CA PRO A 175 19.77 -4.38 10.31
C PRO A 175 19.03 -4.13 11.62
N GLU A 176 18.90 -2.87 12.01
CA GLU A 176 18.19 -2.47 13.23
C GLU A 176 16.66 -2.61 13.10
N PHE A 177 16.15 -2.72 11.89
CA PHE A 177 14.73 -2.88 11.58
C PHE A 177 14.51 -3.53 10.22
N TRP A 178 13.31 -4.03 10.06
CA TRP A 178 12.79 -4.57 8.80
C TRP A 178 11.79 -3.58 8.21
N VAL A 179 11.82 -3.37 6.88
CA VAL A 179 10.88 -2.53 6.17
C VAL A 179 10.47 -3.14 4.83
N ARG A 180 9.19 -3.06 4.52
CA ARG A 180 8.63 -3.35 3.20
C ARG A 180 7.69 -2.25 2.77
N SER A 181 7.55 -2.08 1.47
CA SER A 181 6.57 -1.18 0.91
C SER A 181 5.74 -1.82 -0.19
N PHE A 182 4.51 -1.33 -0.32
CA PHE A 182 3.56 -1.83 -1.30
C PHE A 182 2.91 -0.68 -2.05
N THR A 183 2.67 -0.89 -3.35
CA THR A 183 1.97 0.07 -4.20
C THR A 183 0.47 0.05 -3.92
N ARG A 184 -0.26 1.02 -4.51
CA ARG A 184 -1.73 1.04 -4.51
C ARG A 184 -2.37 -0.26 -5.01
N ASN A 185 -1.70 -0.99 -5.89
CA ASN A 185 -2.17 -2.25 -6.46
C ASN A 185 -1.75 -3.47 -5.65
N LEU A 186 -1.21 -3.27 -4.44
CA LEU A 186 -0.73 -4.30 -3.52
C LEU A 186 0.56 -5.01 -3.96
N ASP A 187 1.21 -4.53 -5.02
CA ASP A 187 2.49 -5.07 -5.46
C ASP A 187 3.61 -4.62 -4.51
N GLU A 188 4.51 -5.52 -4.14
CA GLU A 188 5.71 -5.17 -3.37
C GLU A 188 6.61 -4.22 -4.18
N SER A 189 7.01 -3.12 -3.56
CA SER A 189 7.79 -2.05 -4.18
C SER A 189 9.05 -1.69 -3.39
N SER A 190 9.45 -2.51 -2.44
CA SER A 190 10.55 -2.24 -1.51
C SER A 190 11.84 -1.86 -2.21
N GLU A 191 12.21 -2.56 -3.27
CA GLU A 191 13.43 -2.30 -4.07
C GLU A 191 13.43 -0.94 -4.79
N GLN A 192 12.25 -0.32 -4.96
CA GLN A 192 12.12 0.97 -5.64
C GLN A 192 12.38 2.16 -4.73
N PHE A 193 12.38 1.96 -3.40
CA PHE A 193 12.42 3.00 -2.39
C PHE A 193 13.51 2.76 -1.34
N PRO A 194 14.80 2.82 -1.73
CA PRO A 194 15.93 2.61 -0.80
C PRO A 194 15.96 3.65 0.34
N GLU A 195 15.32 4.81 0.16
CA GLU A 195 15.18 5.84 1.20
C GLU A 195 14.52 5.30 2.46
N LEU A 196 13.63 4.31 2.34
CA LEU A 196 12.97 3.67 3.48
C LEU A 196 13.96 2.91 4.39
N GLY A 197 15.15 2.61 3.92
CA GLY A 197 16.24 2.07 4.77
C GLY A 197 16.76 3.06 5.82
N GLN A 198 16.35 4.33 5.78
CA GLN A 198 16.81 5.39 6.68
C GLN A 198 15.74 5.87 7.68
N ILE A 199 14.55 5.24 7.72
CA ILE A 199 13.43 5.71 8.54
C ILE A 199 13.47 5.26 10.01
N GLY A 200 14.46 4.46 10.39
CA GLY A 200 14.53 3.86 11.72
C GLY A 200 14.43 4.87 12.86
N GLU A 201 15.17 5.98 12.79
CA GLU A 201 15.17 7.03 13.81
C GLU A 201 13.89 7.91 13.80
N GLN A 202 13.16 7.89 12.67
CA GLN A 202 11.93 8.67 12.53
C GLN A 202 10.70 7.95 13.09
N ILE A 203 10.76 6.63 13.30
CA ILE A 203 9.64 5.84 13.80
C ILE A 203 9.82 5.50 15.27
N LEU A 204 8.89 5.97 16.12
CA LEU A 204 8.86 5.78 17.57
C LEU A 204 8.00 4.57 17.98
N ALA A 205 8.05 3.51 17.19
CA ALA A 205 7.27 2.30 17.43
C ALA A 205 8.10 1.06 17.08
N ASP A 206 7.72 -0.09 17.65
CA ASP A 206 8.31 -1.38 17.28
C ASP A 206 7.75 -1.89 15.96
N GLU A 207 6.46 -1.69 15.73
CA GLU A 207 5.76 -2.13 14.52
C GLU A 207 4.73 -1.10 14.09
N VAL A 208 4.73 -0.74 12.79
CA VAL A 208 3.75 0.20 12.25
C VAL A 208 3.44 -0.09 10.78
N ILE A 209 2.18 0.15 10.39
CA ILE A 209 1.76 0.23 8.99
C ILE A 209 1.25 1.63 8.71
N LEU A 210 1.89 2.31 7.76
CA LEU A 210 1.61 3.68 7.36
C LEU A 210 1.07 3.74 5.94
N ASP A 211 0.22 4.73 5.68
CA ASP A 211 -0.24 5.06 4.35
C ASP A 211 0.32 6.44 3.96
N SER A 212 0.98 6.51 2.82
CA SER A 212 1.74 7.69 2.42
C SER A 212 1.66 7.95 0.92
N GLU A 213 2.05 9.16 0.52
CA GLU A 213 2.32 9.51 -0.87
C GLU A 213 3.80 9.85 -1.03
N ALA A 214 4.50 9.08 -1.87
CA ALA A 214 5.90 9.34 -2.23
C ALA A 214 5.96 10.41 -3.30
N VAL A 215 6.65 11.51 -3.01
CA VAL A 215 6.80 12.67 -3.89
C VAL A 215 8.27 12.99 -4.04
N GLY A 216 8.72 13.21 -5.28
CA GLY A 216 10.07 13.66 -5.58
C GLY A 216 10.26 15.12 -5.20
N TYR A 217 11.46 15.48 -4.75
CA TYR A 217 11.83 16.86 -4.48
C TYR A 217 13.23 17.19 -5.02
N ASP A 218 13.43 18.45 -5.32
CA ASP A 218 14.75 18.99 -5.69
C ASP A 218 15.60 19.14 -4.42
N PRO A 219 16.72 18.44 -4.29
CA PRO A 219 17.56 18.50 -3.07
C PRO A 219 18.17 19.88 -2.81
N LYS A 220 18.25 20.76 -3.81
CA LYS A 220 18.82 22.11 -3.66
C LYS A 220 17.80 23.12 -3.13
N THR A 221 16.58 23.01 -3.60
CA THR A 221 15.50 23.98 -3.29
C THR A 221 14.50 23.45 -2.28
N GLY A 222 14.41 22.11 -2.11
CA GLY A 222 13.38 21.44 -1.33
C GLY A 222 11.99 21.45 -1.98
N ALA A 223 11.86 22.03 -3.17
CA ALA A 223 10.60 22.11 -3.91
C ALA A 223 10.21 20.74 -4.48
N ASN A 224 8.90 20.45 -4.49
CA ASN A 224 8.41 19.24 -5.13
C ASN A 224 8.65 19.27 -6.64
N VAL A 225 9.02 18.13 -7.20
CA VAL A 225 9.16 17.98 -8.65
C VAL A 225 7.90 17.41 -9.28
N PRO A 226 7.62 17.66 -10.58
CA PRO A 226 6.49 17.09 -11.28
C PRO A 226 6.46 15.55 -11.19
N PHE A 227 5.26 14.98 -11.16
CA PHE A 227 5.04 13.54 -11.07
C PHE A 227 5.77 12.72 -12.14
N GLN A 228 5.90 13.26 -13.37
CA GLN A 228 6.64 12.61 -14.45
C GLN A 228 8.09 12.30 -14.07
N LEU A 229 8.74 13.17 -13.29
CA LEU A 229 10.09 12.93 -12.76
C LEU A 229 10.07 11.92 -11.61
N THR A 230 9.06 11.95 -10.75
CA THR A 230 8.87 10.95 -9.69
C THR A 230 8.68 9.55 -10.28
N ILE A 231 7.92 9.40 -11.38
CA ILE A 231 7.70 8.10 -12.06
C ILE A 231 9.00 7.51 -12.61
N THR A 232 9.98 8.32 -13.04
CA THR A 232 11.25 7.80 -13.56
C THR A 232 11.99 6.96 -12.53
N ARG A 233 11.70 7.15 -11.23
CA ARG A 233 12.20 6.36 -10.10
C ARG A 233 11.69 4.93 -10.06
N LYS A 234 10.58 4.60 -10.73
CA LYS A 234 10.00 3.23 -10.77
C LYS A 234 10.81 2.23 -11.61
N ARG A 235 11.98 2.59 -12.09
CA ARG A 235 12.83 1.66 -12.85
C ARG A 235 13.47 0.63 -11.91
N LYS A 236 13.45 -0.65 -12.30
CA LYS A 236 14.07 -1.75 -11.54
C LYS A 236 15.63 -1.74 -11.59
N HIS A 237 16.22 -0.92 -12.46
CA HIS A 237 17.66 -0.83 -12.65
C HIS A 237 18.12 0.63 -12.53
N GLY A 238 19.29 0.86 -11.91
CA GLY A 238 19.84 2.20 -11.69
C GLY A 238 19.10 3.02 -10.61
N VAL A 239 18.49 2.36 -9.63
CA VAL A 239 17.68 2.99 -8.56
C VAL A 239 18.54 3.94 -7.72
N VAL A 240 19.79 3.59 -7.45
CA VAL A 240 20.73 4.35 -6.62
C VAL A 240 21.16 5.66 -7.28
N GLU A 241 21.46 5.63 -8.58
CA GLU A 241 21.78 6.85 -9.34
C GLU A 241 20.57 7.76 -9.44
N ALA A 242 19.40 7.19 -9.73
CA ALA A 242 18.16 7.93 -9.78
C ALA A 242 17.78 8.56 -8.41
N GLN A 243 18.16 7.95 -7.28
CA GLN A 243 17.95 8.50 -5.93
C GLN A 243 18.70 9.82 -5.72
N LYS A 244 19.92 9.93 -6.27
CA LYS A 244 20.72 11.16 -6.15
C LYS A 244 20.12 12.32 -6.96
N ASP A 245 19.51 12.00 -8.11
CA ASP A 245 18.94 13.01 -9.00
C ASP A 245 17.57 13.50 -8.51
N VAL A 246 16.71 12.59 -8.02
CA VAL A 246 15.36 12.91 -7.54
C VAL A 246 15.09 12.12 -6.25
N PRO A 247 15.54 12.60 -5.09
CA PRO A 247 15.19 11.98 -3.81
C PRO A 247 13.69 12.05 -3.54
N LEU A 248 13.19 11.07 -2.77
CA LEU A 248 11.76 10.98 -2.43
C LEU A 248 11.52 11.32 -0.96
N ARG A 249 10.40 12.01 -0.73
CA ARG A 249 9.79 12.20 0.60
C ARG A 249 8.47 11.48 0.62
N PHE A 250 8.18 10.78 1.71
CA PHE A 250 6.92 10.09 1.94
C PHE A 250 6.05 10.95 2.86
N ASN A 251 5.01 11.55 2.29
CA ASN A 251 4.04 12.35 3.03
C ASN A 251 3.00 11.39 3.63
N VAL A 252 3.13 11.12 4.92
CA VAL A 252 2.31 10.15 5.64
C VAL A 252 1.02 10.81 6.07
N PHE A 253 -0.09 10.26 5.64
CA PHE A 253 -1.42 10.82 5.87
C PHE A 253 -2.35 9.91 6.69
N ASP A 254 -1.97 8.65 6.95
CA ASP A 254 -2.74 7.76 7.83
C ASP A 254 -1.86 6.67 8.45
N ILE A 255 -2.34 6.06 9.55
CA ILE A 255 -1.75 4.94 10.26
C ILE A 255 -2.80 3.86 10.47
N MET A 256 -2.49 2.63 10.07
CA MET A 256 -3.45 1.52 10.06
C MET A 256 -3.19 0.47 11.15
N TYR A 257 -1.96 0.41 11.65
CA TYR A 257 -1.53 -0.59 12.62
C TYR A 257 -0.38 -0.05 13.46
N LEU A 258 -0.39 -0.36 14.76
CA LEU A 258 0.65 0.03 15.71
C LEU A 258 0.84 -1.08 16.77
N ASN A 259 2.05 -1.60 16.90
CA ASN A 259 2.50 -2.50 17.99
C ASN A 259 1.50 -3.62 18.33
N GLY A 260 1.02 -4.37 17.35
CA GLY A 260 0.07 -5.46 17.56
C GLY A 260 -1.40 -5.08 17.44
N GLN A 261 -1.72 -3.78 17.34
CA GLN A 261 -3.09 -3.30 17.32
C GLN A 261 -3.50 -2.76 15.95
N SER A 262 -4.64 -3.21 15.44
CA SER A 262 -5.30 -2.63 14.27
C SER A 262 -5.95 -1.30 14.66
N LEU A 263 -5.70 -0.25 13.89
CA LEU A 263 -6.24 1.08 14.11
C LEU A 263 -7.33 1.45 13.08
N ILE A 264 -7.59 0.62 12.09
CA ILE A 264 -8.51 0.95 10.98
C ILE A 264 -9.95 1.24 11.42
N HIS A 265 -10.36 0.71 12.57
CA HIS A 265 -11.68 0.91 13.16
C HIS A 265 -11.80 2.20 14.00
N LEU A 266 -10.67 2.85 14.30
CA LEU A 266 -10.68 4.11 15.04
C LEU A 266 -11.10 5.28 14.12
N PRO A 267 -11.71 6.34 14.69
CA PRO A 267 -11.93 7.60 13.98
C PRO A 267 -10.62 8.21 13.46
N LEU A 268 -10.68 8.93 12.34
CA LEU A 268 -9.51 9.57 11.73
C LEU A 268 -8.77 10.48 12.72
N LYS A 269 -9.49 11.26 13.54
CA LYS A 269 -8.89 12.13 14.56
C LYS A 269 -7.99 11.38 15.54
N GLU A 270 -8.39 10.18 15.94
CA GLU A 270 -7.60 9.35 16.85
C GLU A 270 -6.38 8.76 16.16
N ARG A 271 -6.58 8.22 14.93
CA ARG A 271 -5.46 7.73 14.11
C ARG A 271 -4.45 8.82 13.83
N ARG A 272 -4.91 10.05 13.57
CA ARG A 272 -4.05 11.21 13.34
C ARG A 272 -3.23 11.58 14.56
N ALA A 273 -3.84 11.64 15.73
CA ALA A 273 -3.14 11.90 16.99
C ALA A 273 -2.09 10.83 17.33
N ILE A 274 -2.37 9.56 16.99
CA ILE A 274 -1.42 8.46 17.11
C ILE A 274 -0.27 8.63 16.11
N LEU A 275 -0.58 8.93 14.84
CA LEU A 275 0.39 9.14 13.77
C LEU A 275 1.42 10.22 14.13
N GLU A 276 0.95 11.38 14.60
CA GLU A 276 1.77 12.53 14.99
C GLU A 276 2.71 12.21 16.17
N LYS A 277 2.32 11.30 17.05
CA LYS A 277 3.17 10.82 18.16
C LYS A 277 4.13 9.71 17.71
N THR A 278 3.82 9.00 16.63
CA THR A 278 4.60 7.85 16.16
C THR A 278 5.74 8.26 15.25
N ILE A 279 5.62 9.36 14.52
CA ILE A 279 6.61 9.80 13.54
C ILE A 279 7.29 11.09 14.00
N LYS A 280 8.61 11.06 14.12
CA LYS A 280 9.43 12.26 14.24
C LYS A 280 9.58 12.97 12.91
N PRO A 281 9.56 14.30 12.85
CA PRO A 281 9.92 15.05 11.65
C PRO A 281 11.31 14.65 11.14
N GLY A 282 11.44 14.49 9.83
CA GLY A 282 12.72 14.13 9.21
C GLY A 282 12.72 14.28 7.70
N VAL A 283 13.78 13.81 7.07
CA VAL A 283 14.00 14.01 5.62
C VAL A 283 13.14 13.06 4.79
N VAL A 284 13.02 11.80 5.23
CA VAL A 284 12.35 10.73 4.45
C VAL A 284 10.85 10.72 4.73
N LEU A 285 10.43 10.71 6.00
CA LEU A 285 9.02 10.74 6.39
C LEU A 285 8.62 12.14 6.83
N ALA A 286 7.48 12.61 6.33
CA ALA A 286 6.81 13.82 6.79
C ALA A 286 5.34 13.48 7.07
N VAL A 287 4.82 13.91 8.23
CA VAL A 287 3.38 13.82 8.52
C VAL A 287 2.68 14.93 7.75
N ASP A 288 1.67 14.57 6.97
CA ASP A 288 0.92 15.53 6.16
C ASP A 288 0.16 16.50 7.05
N GLN A 289 -0.04 17.72 6.58
CA GLN A 289 -0.77 18.77 7.29
C GLN A 289 -2.20 18.85 6.78
N TYR A 290 -3.11 19.28 7.64
CA TYR A 290 -4.52 19.41 7.31
C TYR A 290 -5.11 20.71 7.85
N LEU A 291 -6.19 21.16 7.22
CA LEU A 291 -7.14 22.13 7.75
C LEU A 291 -8.33 21.36 8.35
N GLU A 292 -8.71 21.62 9.58
CA GLU A 292 -9.97 21.11 10.16
C GLU A 292 -11.05 22.18 9.97
N THR A 293 -12.18 21.80 9.37
CA THR A 293 -13.29 22.72 9.13
C THR A 293 -14.65 22.03 9.00
N GLU A 294 -15.71 22.81 9.25
CA GLU A 294 -17.11 22.50 8.92
C GLU A 294 -17.70 23.56 7.95
N ASP A 295 -16.87 24.51 7.50
CA ASP A 295 -17.28 25.62 6.63
C ASP A 295 -16.95 25.33 5.17
N PRO A 296 -17.95 25.30 4.27
CA PRO A 296 -17.72 25.09 2.84
C PRO A 296 -16.86 26.19 2.16
N GLY A 297 -16.89 27.40 2.72
CA GLY A 297 -16.10 28.55 2.22
C GLY A 297 -14.62 28.32 2.51
N GLU A 298 -14.25 27.97 3.74
CA GLU A 298 -12.88 27.64 4.13
C GLU A 298 -12.33 26.45 3.33
N LEU A 299 -13.14 25.40 3.14
CA LEU A 299 -12.77 24.25 2.32
C LEU A 299 -12.48 24.67 0.88
N ARG A 300 -13.31 25.52 0.28
CA ARG A 300 -13.13 26.02 -1.10
C ARG A 300 -11.86 26.87 -1.20
N GLU A 301 -11.62 27.75 -0.24
CA GLU A 301 -10.42 28.61 -0.24
C GLU A 301 -9.14 27.78 -0.06
N TYR A 302 -9.14 26.78 0.82
CA TYR A 302 -8.03 25.84 0.94
C TYR A 302 -7.76 25.14 -0.39
N HIS A 303 -8.80 24.60 -1.04
CA HIS A 303 -8.66 23.93 -2.33
C HIS A 303 -8.05 24.87 -3.40
N ARG A 304 -8.54 26.10 -3.51
CA ARG A 304 -7.98 27.10 -4.46
C ARG A 304 -6.52 27.43 -4.17
N THR A 305 -6.16 27.55 -2.90
CA THR A 305 -4.79 27.79 -2.47
C THR A 305 -3.88 26.63 -2.88
N GLN A 306 -4.32 25.38 -2.72
CA GLN A 306 -3.55 24.23 -3.15
C GLN A 306 -3.37 24.17 -4.66
N LEU A 307 -4.41 24.47 -5.45
CA LEU A 307 -4.31 24.55 -6.91
C LEU A 307 -3.30 25.62 -7.37
N LYS A 308 -3.33 26.81 -6.75
CA LYS A 308 -2.36 27.90 -7.05
C LYS A 308 -0.92 27.49 -6.69
N ALA A 309 -0.75 26.65 -5.67
CA ALA A 309 0.54 26.11 -5.26
C ALA A 309 1.01 24.90 -6.10
N GLY A 310 0.25 24.52 -7.14
CA GLY A 310 0.61 23.44 -8.07
C GLY A 310 0.24 22.02 -7.65
N TYR A 311 -0.59 21.87 -6.61
CA TYR A 311 -1.13 20.56 -6.22
C TYR A 311 -2.35 20.19 -7.06
N GLU A 312 -2.75 18.90 -7.08
CA GLU A 312 -3.94 18.45 -7.83
C GLU A 312 -5.29 18.88 -7.20
N GLY A 313 -5.28 19.64 -6.12
CA GLY A 313 -6.44 20.07 -5.37
C GLY A 313 -6.40 19.60 -3.92
N ALA A 314 -7.53 19.16 -3.38
CA ALA A 314 -7.65 18.72 -1.98
C ALA A 314 -8.24 17.32 -1.85
N LEU A 315 -7.80 16.64 -0.79
CA LEU A 315 -8.40 15.39 -0.29
C LEU A 315 -9.14 15.72 1.02
N VAL A 316 -10.43 15.42 1.06
CA VAL A 316 -11.31 15.73 2.18
C VAL A 316 -11.63 14.43 2.91
N LYS A 317 -11.39 14.38 4.22
CA LYS A 317 -11.56 13.20 5.04
C LYS A 317 -12.48 13.51 6.23
N GLN A 318 -13.45 12.66 6.48
CA GLN A 318 -14.35 12.80 7.62
C GLN A 318 -13.59 12.57 8.93
N VAL A 319 -13.68 13.53 9.88
CA VAL A 319 -12.93 13.51 11.17
C VAL A 319 -13.25 12.28 12.01
N ASP A 320 -14.52 11.90 12.08
CA ASP A 320 -14.99 10.72 12.81
C ASP A 320 -15.05 9.45 11.96
N GLY A 321 -14.59 9.52 10.68
CA GLY A 321 -14.61 8.40 9.76
C GLY A 321 -13.52 7.37 10.07
N THR A 322 -13.88 6.09 10.00
CA THR A 322 -12.92 4.98 10.09
C THR A 322 -12.10 4.85 8.80
N TYR A 323 -10.99 4.11 8.85
CA TYR A 323 -10.29 3.72 7.63
C TYR A 323 -11.09 2.60 6.94
N MET A 324 -11.63 2.89 5.76
CA MET A 324 -12.43 1.94 5.00
C MET A 324 -11.63 1.44 3.79
N PRO A 325 -11.07 0.23 3.86
CA PRO A 325 -10.38 -0.35 2.71
C PRO A 325 -11.29 -0.47 1.49
N GLY A 326 -10.73 -0.26 0.28
CA GLY A 326 -11.52 -0.28 -0.95
C GLY A 326 -12.33 1.01 -1.15
N ARG A 327 -13.40 0.93 -1.95
CA ARG A 327 -14.27 2.06 -2.29
C ARG A 327 -15.60 1.91 -1.59
N THR A 328 -15.69 2.37 -0.36
CA THR A 328 -16.93 2.34 0.42
C THR A 328 -17.17 3.67 1.10
N GLY A 329 -18.42 4.14 1.08
CA GLY A 329 -18.84 5.35 1.77
C GLY A 329 -18.18 6.65 1.27
N PHE A 330 -18.31 7.70 2.07
CA PHE A 330 -17.78 9.04 1.82
C PHE A 330 -16.80 9.49 2.89
N ASN A 331 -16.14 8.56 3.59
CA ASN A 331 -15.14 8.91 4.58
C ASN A 331 -13.96 9.67 3.95
N TRP A 332 -13.66 9.39 2.68
CA TRP A 332 -12.66 10.09 1.89
C TRP A 332 -13.25 10.56 0.57
N VAL A 333 -13.05 11.84 0.26
CA VAL A 333 -13.55 12.49 -0.95
C VAL A 333 -12.45 13.33 -1.58
N LYS A 334 -12.26 13.19 -2.89
CA LYS A 334 -11.41 14.09 -3.67
C LYS A 334 -12.23 15.26 -4.17
N PHE A 335 -11.76 16.45 -3.84
CA PHE A 335 -12.32 17.69 -4.35
C PHE A 335 -11.62 18.05 -5.65
N LYS A 336 -12.36 18.04 -6.73
CA LYS A 336 -11.98 18.59 -8.02
C LYS A 336 -13.16 19.47 -8.45
N GLU A 337 -13.04 20.77 -8.25
CA GLU A 337 -14.02 21.72 -8.78
C GLU A 337 -14.03 21.57 -10.31
N ALA A 338 -15.21 21.46 -10.91
CA ALA A 338 -15.30 21.63 -12.35
C ALA A 338 -14.98 23.09 -12.63
N GLU A 339 -14.05 23.37 -13.53
CA GLU A 339 -13.93 24.70 -14.10
C GLU A 339 -15.30 25.01 -14.71
N ASP A 340 -15.97 26.04 -14.18
CA ASP A 340 -17.15 26.59 -14.82
C ASP A 340 -16.71 27.11 -16.19
N SER A 341 -17.12 26.38 -17.22
CA SER A 341 -16.94 26.73 -18.63
C SER A 341 -17.95 27.78 -19.05
#